data_20e5149d11d9101a9c50b65dd81e9f7c
#
_entry.id   20e5149d11d9101a9c50b65dd81e9f7c
#
_cell.length_a   1.000
_cell.length_b   1.000
_cell.length_c   1.000
_cell.angle_alpha   90.00
_cell.angle_beta   90.00
_cell.angle_gamma   90.00
#
_symmetry.space_group_name_H-M   'P 1'
#
loop_
_entity.id
_entity.type
_entity.pdbx_description
1 polymer ?
#
loop_
_entity_poly.entity_id
_entity_poly.type
_entity_poly.pdbx_seq_one_letter_code
_entity_poly.pdbx_strand_id
1 'polypeptide(L)'
;DDNDGAADEVDDEDNNEFACSDDDADTCDDCSSGNYDTSDDGDDYDGDGACDDGDPWPECSDDGNDPYDECDNCHGDGFEADCTGNNDCNDMDCSGTCGGDALIDDCGTCDSDPSNDCVDYTIQITDNVELISFHALPENTSVENIFNGIEGFSPGVLGEGIAANYYNGEWIGALMSIEPTDGYWVVIDGTANLAVVDGIPTDPGTVYNLHAHTNLISYSFAGSAAIEATIPES
;
A
#
# COMPACT_ATOMS: atom_id res chain seq x y z
N ASP A 1 30.02 -58.41 4.97
CA ASP A 1 31.08 -57.49 5.42
C ASP A 1 31.84 -57.01 4.19
N ASP A 2 31.70 -55.74 3.85
CA ASP A 2 32.34 -55.02 2.72
C ASP A 2 33.50 -54.14 3.16
N ASN A 3 33.76 -54.08 4.48
CA ASN A 3 34.86 -53.38 5.16
C ASN A 3 34.72 -51.85 5.15
N ASP A 4 33.54 -51.32 5.14
CA ASP A 4 33.26 -49.90 5.29
C ASP A 4 33.45 -49.41 6.76
N GLY A 5 33.44 -50.31 7.72
CA GLY A 5 33.65 -50.04 9.14
C GLY A 5 32.36 -50.09 9.98
N ALA A 6 31.20 -50.18 9.34
CA ALA A 6 29.96 -50.52 10.01
C ALA A 6 29.99 -52.02 10.44
N ALA A 7 29.25 -52.35 11.46
CA ALA A 7 29.14 -53.74 11.89
C ALA A 7 27.91 -54.39 11.27
N ASP A 8 28.02 -55.65 10.74
CA ASP A 8 26.94 -56.42 10.13
C ASP A 8 25.60 -56.39 10.87
N GLU A 9 25.58 -56.00 12.16
CA GLU A 9 24.35 -55.91 12.98
C GLU A 9 23.60 -54.58 12.83
N VAL A 10 24.27 -53.58 12.30
CA VAL A 10 23.75 -52.18 12.09
C VAL A 10 23.92 -51.72 10.65
N ASP A 11 24.49 -52.51 9.80
CA ASP A 11 24.65 -52.31 8.39
C ASP A 11 23.45 -52.87 7.63
N ASP A 12 22.67 -51.99 6.98
CA ASP A 12 21.48 -52.34 6.24
C ASP A 12 21.81 -53.01 4.89
N GLU A 13 23.06 -52.84 4.37
CA GLU A 13 23.51 -53.40 3.09
C GLU A 13 24.92 -54.04 3.15
N ASP A 14 25.14 -55.07 3.96
CA ASP A 14 26.38 -55.82 4.25
C ASP A 14 27.42 -56.05 3.12
N ASN A 15 27.08 -55.70 1.87
CA ASN A 15 27.92 -55.92 0.69
C ASN A 15 28.05 -54.66 -0.20
N ASN A 16 27.73 -53.51 0.35
CA ASN A 16 27.81 -52.21 -0.35
C ASN A 16 28.53 -51.20 0.51
N GLU A 17 29.82 -51.03 0.31
CA GLU A 17 30.69 -50.13 1.07
C GLU A 17 30.25 -48.65 1.10
N PHE A 18 29.18 -48.28 0.41
CA PHE A 18 28.64 -46.93 0.29
C PHE A 18 27.23 -46.80 0.88
N ALA A 19 26.74 -47.82 1.60
CA ALA A 19 25.41 -47.76 2.21
C ALA A 19 25.38 -48.69 3.45
N CYS A 20 25.09 -48.11 4.61
CA CYS A 20 25.00 -48.85 5.86
C CYS A 20 23.85 -48.40 6.79
N SER A 21 23.82 -47.18 7.20
CA SER A 21 22.87 -46.62 8.17
C SER A 21 22.83 -45.10 8.11
N ASP A 22 21.89 -44.52 8.82
CA ASP A 22 21.78 -43.08 9.12
C ASP A 22 21.58 -42.97 10.63
N ASP A 23 22.70 -43.00 11.40
CA ASP A 23 22.68 -43.10 12.87
C ASP A 23 22.51 -41.74 13.56
N ASP A 24 22.84 -40.62 12.91
CA ASP A 24 22.63 -39.28 13.43
C ASP A 24 21.34 -38.61 12.89
N ALA A 25 20.67 -39.28 11.97
CA ALA A 25 19.36 -38.90 11.41
C ALA A 25 19.36 -37.57 10.66
N ASP A 26 20.43 -37.31 9.92
CA ASP A 26 20.59 -36.13 9.07
C ASP A 26 20.20 -36.40 7.61
N THR A 27 19.71 -37.60 7.30
CA THR A 27 19.24 -38.05 5.98
C THR A 27 20.31 -38.54 5.01
N CYS A 28 21.60 -38.39 5.34
CA CYS A 28 22.67 -39.04 4.62
C CYS A 28 22.91 -40.46 5.14
N ASP A 29 23.57 -41.28 4.34
CA ASP A 29 24.03 -42.57 4.73
C ASP A 29 25.46 -42.45 5.28
N ASP A 30 25.65 -42.87 6.54
CA ASP A 30 26.93 -42.79 7.28
C ASP A 30 28.12 -43.45 6.56
N CYS A 31 27.85 -44.26 5.51
CA CYS A 31 28.85 -44.93 4.70
C CYS A 31 29.00 -44.33 3.27
N SER A 32 28.38 -43.24 2.98
CA SER A 32 28.36 -42.62 1.64
C SER A 32 29.76 -42.33 1.09
N SER A 33 30.74 -42.10 1.96
CA SER A 33 32.16 -41.93 1.61
C SER A 33 32.93 -43.27 1.40
N GLY A 34 32.30 -44.41 1.63
CA GLY A 34 32.93 -45.72 1.66
C GLY A 34 33.60 -46.08 2.97
N ASN A 35 33.33 -45.32 4.03
CA ASN A 35 33.69 -45.59 5.40
C ASN A 35 32.63 -45.01 6.32
N TYR A 36 32.31 -45.74 7.38
CA TYR A 36 31.38 -45.26 8.41
C TYR A 36 31.91 -44.03 9.13
N ASP A 37 31.29 -42.88 8.87
CA ASP A 37 31.62 -41.58 9.50
C ASP A 37 30.39 -40.64 9.48
N THR A 38 29.67 -40.53 10.58
CA THR A 38 28.48 -39.65 10.77
C THR A 38 28.76 -38.15 10.66
N SER A 39 29.99 -37.76 10.35
CA SER A 39 30.37 -36.33 10.23
C SER A 39 30.96 -35.96 8.86
N ASP A 40 31.09 -36.92 7.93
CA ASP A 40 31.63 -36.77 6.59
C ASP A 40 30.88 -37.71 5.61
N ASP A 41 29.56 -37.69 5.65
CA ASP A 41 28.65 -38.60 4.96
C ASP A 41 27.82 -37.94 3.85
N GLY A 42 27.82 -36.62 3.77
CA GLY A 42 27.19 -35.87 2.70
C GLY A 42 27.43 -34.37 2.74
N ASP A 43 26.98 -33.68 1.71
CA ASP A 43 26.98 -32.22 1.68
C ASP A 43 25.72 -31.68 2.36
N ASP A 44 25.87 -30.72 3.27
CA ASP A 44 24.82 -29.90 3.90
C ASP A 44 25.12 -28.44 3.55
N TYR A 45 24.53 -27.94 2.48
CA TYR A 45 24.86 -26.65 1.88
C TYR A 45 24.39 -25.47 2.72
N ASP A 46 23.23 -25.55 3.35
CA ASP A 46 22.64 -24.47 4.12
C ASP A 46 22.90 -24.57 5.64
N GLY A 47 23.40 -25.75 6.10
CA GLY A 47 23.91 -25.95 7.46
C GLY A 47 22.81 -26.17 8.50
N ASP A 48 21.67 -26.70 8.11
CA ASP A 48 20.55 -26.95 9.05
C ASP A 48 20.59 -28.32 9.69
N GLY A 49 21.46 -29.23 9.21
CA GLY A 49 21.69 -30.56 9.75
C GLY A 49 20.92 -31.65 9.02
N ALA A 50 20.34 -31.37 7.87
CA ALA A 50 19.87 -32.34 6.91
C ALA A 50 20.80 -32.34 5.69
N CYS A 51 21.09 -33.52 5.14
CA CYS A 51 21.89 -33.60 3.93
C CYS A 51 21.14 -33.19 2.68
N ASP A 52 21.82 -32.54 1.71
CA ASP A 52 21.26 -32.07 0.44
C ASP A 52 20.42 -33.13 -0.29
N ASP A 53 20.85 -34.43 -0.26
CA ASP A 53 20.17 -35.53 -0.94
C ASP A 53 18.82 -35.93 -0.31
N GLY A 54 18.64 -35.65 0.97
CA GLY A 54 17.42 -35.96 1.73
C GLY A 54 16.57 -34.73 2.08
N ASP A 55 17.15 -33.56 1.94
CA ASP A 55 16.51 -32.30 2.26
C ASP A 55 15.56 -31.85 1.16
N PRO A 56 14.30 -31.54 1.48
CA PRO A 56 13.36 -30.92 0.55
C PRO A 56 13.77 -29.52 0.06
N TRP A 57 14.61 -28.80 0.84
CA TRP A 57 15.02 -27.42 0.56
C TRP A 57 16.53 -27.19 0.76
N PRO A 58 17.41 -27.86 0.02
CA PRO A 58 18.85 -27.97 0.27
C PRO A 58 19.64 -26.65 0.11
N GLU A 59 19.00 -25.55 -0.21
CA GLU A 59 19.60 -24.22 -0.30
C GLU A 59 19.04 -23.24 0.73
N CYS A 60 18.11 -23.70 1.61
CA CYS A 60 17.44 -22.85 2.58
C CYS A 60 17.13 -23.57 3.88
N SER A 61 17.92 -23.28 4.91
CA SER A 61 17.81 -23.95 6.19
C SER A 61 16.40 -23.90 6.78
N ASP A 62 15.91 -25.04 7.24
CA ASP A 62 14.56 -25.20 7.77
C ASP A 62 14.50 -25.96 9.10
N ASP A 63 13.33 -26.14 9.64
CA ASP A 63 13.04 -26.93 10.83
C ASP A 63 12.05 -28.08 10.54
N GLY A 64 12.01 -28.55 9.29
CA GLY A 64 11.04 -29.53 8.78
C GLY A 64 9.77 -28.90 8.22
N ASN A 65 9.74 -27.58 8.04
CA ASN A 65 8.67 -26.83 7.40
C ASN A 65 9.21 -26.05 6.21
N ASP A 66 8.37 -25.76 5.22
CA ASP A 66 8.73 -24.95 4.08
C ASP A 66 9.30 -23.59 4.51
N PRO A 67 10.60 -23.31 4.24
CA PRO A 67 11.24 -22.07 4.68
C PRO A 67 11.08 -20.92 3.71
N TYR A 68 10.46 -21.17 2.52
CA TYR A 68 10.25 -20.15 1.51
C TYR A 68 8.94 -19.39 1.74
N ASP A 69 8.98 -18.10 1.50
CA ASP A 69 7.79 -17.28 1.46
C ASP A 69 7.02 -17.43 0.13
N GLU A 70 5.88 -16.75 -0.01
CA GLU A 70 5.07 -16.75 -1.23
C GLU A 70 5.79 -16.15 -2.44
N CYS A 71 6.95 -15.51 -2.23
CA CYS A 71 7.82 -14.94 -3.27
C CYS A 71 9.03 -15.80 -3.60
N ASP A 72 9.08 -17.04 -3.11
CA ASP A 72 10.22 -17.97 -3.24
C ASP A 72 11.53 -17.42 -2.63
N ASN A 73 11.45 -16.58 -1.60
CA ASN A 73 12.62 -16.11 -0.86
C ASN A 73 12.82 -16.96 0.40
N CYS A 74 14.02 -17.45 0.59
CA CYS A 74 14.42 -18.19 1.80
C CYS A 74 14.33 -17.27 3.03
N HIS A 75 13.51 -17.62 4.00
CA HIS A 75 13.21 -16.83 5.20
C HIS A 75 12.72 -15.41 4.89
N GLY A 76 12.04 -15.23 3.75
CA GLY A 76 11.45 -13.96 3.36
C GLY A 76 10.28 -13.56 4.26
N ASP A 77 9.95 -12.28 4.27
CA ASP A 77 8.85 -11.74 5.08
C ASP A 77 7.47 -12.07 4.47
N GLY A 78 7.43 -12.45 3.20
CA GLY A 78 6.25 -12.92 2.48
C GLY A 78 5.00 -12.08 2.65
N PHE A 79 3.85 -12.72 2.49
CA PHE A 79 2.53 -12.17 2.78
C PHE A 79 2.14 -12.46 4.24
N GLU A 80 2.94 -12.05 5.20
CA GLU A 80 2.53 -12.08 6.61
C GLU A 80 1.38 -11.10 6.84
N ALA A 81 0.56 -11.36 7.85
CA ALA A 81 -0.59 -10.50 8.19
C ALA A 81 -0.21 -9.03 8.49
N ASP A 82 1.04 -8.78 8.81
CA ASP A 82 1.58 -7.46 9.10
C ASP A 82 2.00 -6.68 7.84
N CYS A 83 2.13 -7.34 6.68
CA CYS A 83 2.44 -6.69 5.40
C CYS A 83 1.22 -6.05 4.76
N THR A 84 0.03 -6.60 4.99
CA THR A 84 -1.21 -5.98 4.53
C THR A 84 -1.54 -4.79 5.39
N GLY A 85 -1.32 -3.61 4.86
CA GLY A 85 -1.69 -2.37 5.54
C GLY A 85 -0.50 -1.53 6.00
N ASN A 86 0.73 -1.91 5.67
CA ASN A 86 1.92 -1.09 5.86
C ASN A 86 2.90 -1.27 4.67
N ASN A 87 3.95 -0.47 4.64
CA ASN A 87 4.97 -0.49 3.59
C ASN A 87 6.29 -1.12 4.09
N ASP A 88 6.25 -1.97 5.09
CA ASP A 88 7.43 -2.54 5.74
C ASP A 88 7.85 -3.90 5.16
N CYS A 89 7.12 -4.44 4.18
CA CYS A 89 7.47 -5.69 3.53
C CYS A 89 8.57 -5.48 2.48
N ASN A 90 9.63 -6.26 2.58
CA ASN A 90 10.77 -6.14 1.68
C ASN A 90 10.59 -6.93 0.38
N ASP A 91 9.81 -8.00 0.40
CA ASP A 91 9.72 -8.98 -0.68
C ASP A 91 8.38 -8.90 -1.43
N MET A 92 7.35 -8.34 -0.80
CA MET A 92 6.01 -8.23 -1.35
C MET A 92 5.45 -6.83 -1.12
N ASP A 93 4.78 -6.26 -2.11
CA ASP A 93 4.12 -4.96 -1.96
C ASP A 93 2.78 -5.08 -1.20
N CYS A 94 2.14 -3.97 -0.88
CA CYS A 94 0.87 -3.95 -0.15
C CYS A 94 -0.29 -4.62 -0.88
N SER A 95 -0.17 -4.86 -2.19
CA SER A 95 -1.16 -5.60 -3.00
C SER A 95 -0.95 -7.11 -2.99
N GLY A 96 0.15 -7.58 -2.37
CA GLY A 96 0.56 -8.98 -2.38
C GLY A 96 1.31 -9.39 -3.64
N THR A 97 1.94 -8.45 -4.33
CA THR A 97 2.74 -8.72 -5.53
C THR A 97 4.22 -8.78 -5.15
N CYS A 98 4.87 -9.94 -5.41
CA CYS A 98 6.29 -10.12 -5.14
C CYS A 98 7.15 -9.17 -5.98
N GLY A 99 8.02 -8.40 -5.32
CA GLY A 99 8.84 -7.36 -5.96
C GLY A 99 8.03 -6.24 -6.59
N GLY A 100 6.76 -6.08 -6.19
CA GLY A 100 5.88 -5.01 -6.62
C GLY A 100 6.28 -3.65 -6.03
N ASP A 101 5.70 -2.59 -6.56
CA ASP A 101 5.96 -1.20 -6.17
C ASP A 101 4.72 -0.47 -5.60
N ALA A 102 3.63 -1.21 -5.35
CA ALA A 102 2.45 -0.64 -4.74
C ALA A 102 2.71 -0.30 -3.26
N LEU A 103 2.37 0.92 -2.87
CA LEU A 103 2.48 1.42 -1.50
C LEU A 103 1.09 1.80 -0.98
N ILE A 104 0.93 1.75 0.33
CA ILE A 104 -0.26 2.32 0.94
C ILE A 104 -0.06 3.84 1.00
N ASP A 105 -0.96 4.54 0.36
CA ASP A 105 -1.01 6.00 0.37
C ASP A 105 -1.62 6.56 1.67
N ASP A 106 -1.63 7.88 1.81
CA ASP A 106 -2.22 8.56 2.98
C ASP A 106 -3.75 8.37 3.07
N CYS A 107 -4.40 7.92 1.97
CA CYS A 107 -5.81 7.50 1.97
C CYS A 107 -6.04 6.06 2.44
N GLY A 108 -4.99 5.27 2.60
CA GLY A 108 -5.07 3.85 2.87
C GLY A 108 -5.35 3.00 1.62
N THR A 109 -5.18 3.56 0.41
CA THR A 109 -5.27 2.82 -0.85
C THR A 109 -3.92 2.20 -1.17
N CYS A 110 -3.93 0.95 -1.58
CA CYS A 110 -2.72 0.25 -1.99
C CYS A 110 -2.61 0.22 -3.50
N ASP A 111 -1.75 1.05 -4.06
CA ASP A 111 -1.41 1.02 -5.49
C ASP A 111 -0.06 1.72 -5.77
N SER A 112 0.31 1.85 -7.05
CA SER A 112 1.53 2.54 -7.49
C SER A 112 1.23 3.84 -8.25
N ASP A 113 0.00 4.36 -8.14
CA ASP A 113 -0.44 5.56 -8.85
C ASP A 113 -0.41 6.80 -7.94
N PRO A 114 0.66 7.63 -7.98
CA PRO A 114 0.74 8.81 -7.14
C PRO A 114 -0.25 9.93 -7.52
N SER A 115 -1.08 9.72 -8.55
CA SER A 115 -2.06 10.71 -8.98
C SER A 115 -3.36 10.66 -8.18
N ASN A 116 -3.59 9.56 -7.45
CA ASN A 116 -4.74 9.38 -6.57
C ASN A 116 -4.40 9.44 -5.07
N ASP A 117 -3.10 9.64 -4.72
CA ASP A 117 -2.65 9.83 -3.35
C ASP A 117 -3.41 10.98 -2.68
N CYS A 118 -3.86 10.79 -1.45
CA CYS A 118 -4.53 11.85 -0.70
C CYS A 118 -3.60 13.02 -0.39
N VAL A 119 -4.17 14.20 -0.39
CA VAL A 119 -3.46 15.43 -0.07
C VAL A 119 -4.17 16.24 1.00
N ASP A 120 -3.39 16.77 1.93
CA ASP A 120 -3.83 17.75 2.90
C ASP A 120 -3.44 19.15 2.44
N TYR A 121 -4.39 20.07 2.44
CA TYR A 121 -4.11 21.46 2.11
C TYR A 121 -5.06 22.43 2.82
N THR A 122 -4.72 23.72 2.75
CA THR A 122 -5.50 24.75 3.40
C THR A 122 -5.84 25.87 2.40
N ILE A 123 -7.09 26.27 2.37
CA ILE A 123 -7.57 27.45 1.65
C ILE A 123 -7.73 28.58 2.66
N GLN A 124 -7.00 29.66 2.47
CA GLN A 124 -7.18 30.85 3.29
C GLN A 124 -8.32 31.68 2.71
N ILE A 125 -9.38 31.89 3.50
CA ILE A 125 -10.52 32.74 3.16
C ILE A 125 -10.34 34.07 3.84
N THR A 126 -10.29 35.14 3.05
CA THR A 126 -10.05 36.51 3.53
C THR A 126 -11.19 37.43 3.11
N ASP A 127 -11.38 38.52 3.83
CA ASP A 127 -12.24 39.67 3.43
C ASP A 127 -13.72 39.38 3.08
N ASN A 128 -14.37 38.59 3.93
CA ASN A 128 -15.83 38.39 3.92
C ASN A 128 -16.43 37.60 2.73
N VAL A 129 -15.86 37.67 1.52
CA VAL A 129 -16.33 36.91 0.37
C VAL A 129 -15.16 36.51 -0.50
N GLU A 130 -15.02 35.20 -0.74
CA GLU A 130 -13.96 34.68 -1.60
C GLU A 130 -14.49 33.62 -2.57
N LEU A 131 -13.97 33.61 -3.80
CA LEU A 131 -14.24 32.57 -4.77
C LEU A 131 -13.20 31.48 -4.60
N ILE A 132 -13.63 30.28 -4.27
CA ILE A 132 -12.75 29.14 -4.09
C ILE A 132 -13.14 27.99 -5.02
N SER A 133 -12.21 27.09 -5.23
CA SER A 133 -12.43 25.80 -5.84
C SER A 133 -11.51 24.74 -5.17
N PHE A 134 -11.82 23.49 -5.39
CA PHE A 134 -11.13 22.39 -4.76
C PHE A 134 -10.40 21.57 -5.84
N HIS A 135 -9.10 21.36 -5.68
CA HIS A 135 -8.33 20.48 -6.56
C HIS A 135 -8.29 19.04 -6.06
N ALA A 136 -8.66 18.83 -4.79
CA ALA A 136 -8.85 17.54 -4.17
C ALA A 136 -9.98 17.65 -3.15
N LEU A 137 -10.77 16.59 -2.98
CA LEU A 137 -11.87 16.53 -2.02
C LEU A 137 -11.86 15.18 -1.31
N PRO A 138 -12.16 15.12 0.01
CA PRO A 138 -12.29 13.84 0.71
C PRO A 138 -13.48 13.03 0.20
N GLU A 139 -13.54 11.75 0.52
CA GLU A 139 -14.65 10.88 0.16
C GLU A 139 -16.03 11.44 0.60
N ASN A 140 -16.06 12.05 1.78
CA ASN A 140 -17.26 12.73 2.27
C ASN A 140 -17.26 14.21 1.84
N THR A 141 -17.90 14.53 0.74
CA THR A 141 -18.00 15.89 0.19
C THR A 141 -19.16 16.72 0.74
N SER A 142 -19.83 16.27 1.81
CA SER A 142 -20.92 17.06 2.42
C SER A 142 -20.43 18.45 2.84
N VAL A 143 -21.28 19.47 2.70
CA VAL A 143 -20.98 20.85 3.12
C VAL A 143 -20.55 20.88 4.60
N GLU A 144 -21.21 20.10 5.44
CA GLU A 144 -20.88 19.97 6.87
C GLU A 144 -19.44 19.46 7.07
N ASN A 145 -19.01 18.46 6.30
CA ASN A 145 -17.67 17.90 6.42
C ASN A 145 -16.60 18.85 5.86
N ILE A 146 -16.83 19.39 4.65
CA ILE A 146 -15.84 20.24 3.98
C ILE A 146 -15.62 21.56 4.75
N PHE A 147 -16.65 22.17 5.31
CA PHE A 147 -16.55 23.43 6.02
C PHE A 147 -16.47 23.27 7.55
N ASN A 148 -16.18 22.07 8.02
CA ASN A 148 -15.90 21.82 9.42
C ASN A 148 -14.68 22.66 9.90
N GLY A 149 -14.85 23.28 11.06
CA GLY A 149 -13.79 24.10 11.68
C GLY A 149 -13.87 25.60 11.38
N ILE A 150 -14.75 26.04 10.46
CA ILE A 150 -14.99 27.47 10.22
C ILE A 150 -16.40 27.96 10.62
N GLU A 151 -17.18 27.14 11.29
CA GLU A 151 -18.56 27.44 11.73
C GLU A 151 -18.63 28.68 12.64
N GLY A 152 -17.57 28.94 13.42
CA GLY A 152 -17.45 30.11 14.26
C GLY A 152 -17.44 31.46 13.50
N PHE A 153 -17.25 31.42 12.19
CA PHE A 153 -17.27 32.58 11.29
C PHE A 153 -18.59 32.76 10.55
N SER A 154 -19.65 32.03 10.95
CA SER A 154 -20.99 32.06 10.35
C SER A 154 -20.99 31.90 8.83
N PRO A 155 -20.38 30.82 8.28
CA PRO A 155 -20.14 30.67 6.86
C PRO A 155 -21.44 30.53 6.05
N GLY A 156 -21.42 31.09 4.84
CA GLY A 156 -22.35 30.82 3.76
C GLY A 156 -21.59 30.36 2.52
N VAL A 157 -22.11 29.38 1.82
CA VAL A 157 -21.52 28.81 0.59
C VAL A 157 -22.53 28.88 -0.53
N LEU A 158 -22.11 29.46 -1.66
CA LEU A 158 -22.96 29.67 -2.83
C LEU A 158 -22.31 28.98 -4.05
N GLY A 159 -22.98 27.97 -4.56
CA GLY A 159 -22.72 27.39 -5.87
C GLY A 159 -23.59 28.01 -6.93
N GLU A 160 -23.61 27.39 -8.11
CA GLU A 160 -24.42 27.86 -9.25
C GLU A 160 -25.90 27.55 -9.03
N GLY A 161 -26.65 28.57 -8.61
CA GLY A 161 -28.10 28.46 -8.38
C GLY A 161 -28.52 27.79 -7.08
N ILE A 162 -27.56 27.39 -6.24
CA ILE A 162 -27.80 26.73 -4.91
C ILE A 162 -26.91 27.34 -3.85
N ALA A 163 -27.36 27.25 -2.59
CA ALA A 163 -26.59 27.75 -1.45
C ALA A 163 -26.86 26.97 -0.18
N ALA A 164 -25.93 27.08 0.76
CA ALA A 164 -26.11 26.69 2.16
C ALA A 164 -25.55 27.75 3.07
N ASN A 165 -26.12 27.89 4.29
CA ASN A 165 -25.63 28.79 5.33
C ASN A 165 -25.58 28.05 6.65
N TYR A 166 -24.57 28.31 7.43
CA TYR A 166 -24.49 27.81 8.81
C TYR A 166 -25.24 28.75 9.76
N TYR A 167 -26.26 28.22 10.42
CA TYR A 167 -27.09 28.98 11.33
C TYR A 167 -27.57 28.14 12.50
N ASN A 168 -27.41 28.63 13.73
CA ASN A 168 -27.80 27.95 14.97
C ASN A 168 -27.24 26.56 15.16
N GLY A 169 -26.04 26.27 14.67
CA GLY A 169 -25.39 24.96 14.82
C GLY A 169 -25.68 23.96 13.70
N GLU A 170 -26.36 24.38 12.65
CA GLU A 170 -26.74 23.51 11.51
C GLU A 170 -26.51 24.20 10.16
N TRP A 171 -26.17 23.40 9.14
CA TRP A 171 -26.16 23.85 7.75
C TRP A 171 -27.56 23.80 7.16
N ILE A 172 -28.02 24.93 6.62
CA ILE A 172 -29.37 25.09 6.09
C ILE A 172 -29.27 25.60 4.63
N GLY A 173 -29.86 24.86 3.70
CA GLY A 173 -29.87 25.24 2.29
C GLY A 173 -30.09 24.08 1.34
N ALA A 174 -29.99 24.36 0.04
CA ALA A 174 -30.11 23.34 -1.01
C ALA A 174 -28.78 22.75 -1.42
N LEU A 175 -27.65 23.42 -1.13
CA LEU A 175 -26.31 22.90 -1.36
C LEU A 175 -25.98 21.88 -0.24
N MET A 176 -25.95 20.62 -0.60
CA MET A 176 -25.71 19.52 0.34
C MET A 176 -24.31 18.94 0.26
N SER A 177 -23.69 18.98 -0.93
CA SER A 177 -22.36 18.46 -1.24
C SER A 177 -21.57 19.44 -2.08
N ILE A 178 -20.25 19.34 -2.01
CA ILE A 178 -19.30 20.06 -2.83
C ILE A 178 -18.86 19.12 -3.97
N GLU A 179 -18.91 19.64 -5.20
CA GLU A 179 -18.52 18.90 -6.39
C GLU A 179 -17.12 19.33 -6.84
N PRO A 180 -16.27 18.39 -7.28
CA PRO A 180 -14.90 18.70 -7.69
C PRO A 180 -14.81 19.56 -8.97
N THR A 181 -15.89 19.63 -9.75
CA THR A 181 -15.97 20.43 -11.00
C THR A 181 -16.45 21.85 -10.81
N ASP A 182 -16.94 22.19 -9.61
CA ASP A 182 -17.64 23.44 -9.37
C ASP A 182 -16.78 24.45 -8.57
N GLY A 183 -16.96 25.72 -8.85
CA GLY A 183 -16.48 26.82 -8.02
C GLY A 183 -17.54 27.29 -7.02
N TYR A 184 -17.09 27.90 -5.93
CA TYR A 184 -17.98 28.34 -4.86
C TYR A 184 -17.59 29.72 -4.34
N TRP A 185 -18.59 30.57 -4.14
CA TRP A 185 -18.42 31.77 -3.32
C TRP A 185 -18.61 31.40 -1.86
N VAL A 186 -17.60 31.66 -1.04
CA VAL A 186 -17.68 31.49 0.41
C VAL A 186 -17.76 32.86 1.06
N VAL A 187 -18.77 33.04 1.91
CA VAL A 187 -19.01 34.26 2.69
C VAL A 187 -18.77 33.94 4.16
N ILE A 188 -17.88 34.68 4.82
CA ILE A 188 -17.60 34.51 6.27
C ILE A 188 -17.50 35.86 6.96
N ASP A 189 -17.59 35.85 8.30
CA ASP A 189 -17.36 37.03 9.13
C ASP A 189 -15.91 37.02 9.62
N GLY A 190 -14.99 37.63 8.85
CA GLY A 190 -13.56 37.73 9.17
C GLY A 190 -12.66 36.91 8.25
N THR A 191 -11.61 36.33 8.81
CA THR A 191 -10.61 35.51 8.09
C THR A 191 -10.54 34.12 8.71
N ALA A 192 -10.61 33.09 7.88
CA ALA A 192 -10.51 31.71 8.30
C ALA A 192 -9.55 30.89 7.40
N ASN A 193 -9.03 29.81 7.94
CA ASN A 193 -8.32 28.78 7.20
C ASN A 193 -9.22 27.57 7.09
N LEU A 194 -9.66 27.25 5.88
CA LEU A 194 -10.41 26.05 5.57
C LEU A 194 -9.42 24.92 5.29
N ALA A 195 -9.36 23.92 6.15
CA ALA A 195 -8.53 22.75 5.95
C ALA A 195 -9.28 21.69 5.17
N VAL A 196 -8.67 21.13 4.15
CA VAL A 196 -9.09 19.92 3.45
C VAL A 196 -8.12 18.82 3.84
N VAL A 197 -8.63 17.74 4.39
CA VAL A 197 -7.86 16.59 4.88
C VAL A 197 -8.30 15.37 4.09
N ASP A 198 -7.36 14.48 3.80
CA ASP A 198 -7.59 13.25 3.01
C ASP A 198 -8.24 13.55 1.65
N GLY A 199 -7.82 14.62 0.99
CA GLY A 199 -8.37 15.05 -0.29
C GLY A 199 -7.87 14.17 -1.44
N ILE A 200 -8.76 13.46 -2.10
CA ILE A 200 -8.47 12.72 -3.34
C ILE A 200 -8.38 13.72 -4.49
N PRO A 201 -7.26 13.79 -5.22
CA PRO A 201 -7.09 14.71 -6.34
C PRO A 201 -8.15 14.52 -7.44
N THR A 202 -8.63 15.63 -8.00
CA THR A 202 -9.52 15.57 -9.15
C THR A 202 -8.74 15.13 -10.39
N ASP A 203 -9.21 14.07 -11.08
CA ASP A 203 -8.59 13.59 -12.31
C ASP A 203 -8.44 14.76 -13.33
N PRO A 204 -7.24 15.05 -13.81
CA PRO A 204 -6.99 16.09 -14.82
C PRO A 204 -7.78 15.89 -16.13
N GLY A 205 -8.22 14.64 -16.40
CA GLY A 205 -9.08 14.30 -17.53
C GLY A 205 -10.58 14.52 -17.30
N THR A 206 -10.98 15.06 -16.14
CA THR A 206 -12.39 15.30 -15.80
C THR A 206 -13.04 16.23 -16.80
N VAL A 207 -14.19 15.81 -17.33
CA VAL A 207 -14.97 16.58 -18.31
C VAL A 207 -15.95 17.53 -17.60
N TYR A 208 -15.83 18.82 -17.89
CA TYR A 208 -16.75 19.85 -17.39
C TYR A 208 -17.95 20.00 -18.31
N ASN A 209 -19.15 19.82 -17.78
CA ASN A 209 -20.40 20.00 -18.52
C ASN A 209 -20.83 21.47 -18.44
N LEU A 210 -20.44 22.27 -19.42
CA LEU A 210 -20.76 23.69 -19.47
C LEU A 210 -22.11 23.96 -20.11
N HIS A 211 -22.88 24.88 -19.56
CA HIS A 211 -24.13 25.40 -20.16
C HIS A 211 -23.93 26.76 -20.82
N ALA A 212 -24.93 27.23 -21.58
CA ALA A 212 -24.88 28.54 -22.15
C ALA A 212 -24.82 29.64 -21.06
N HIS A 213 -24.09 30.71 -21.32
CA HIS A 213 -23.84 31.87 -20.46
C HIS A 213 -22.65 31.66 -19.52
N THR A 214 -22.81 31.94 -18.21
CA THR A 214 -21.74 31.92 -17.24
C THR A 214 -21.75 30.61 -16.45
N ASN A 215 -20.61 30.01 -16.29
CA ASN A 215 -20.43 28.80 -15.46
C ASN A 215 -19.44 29.11 -14.34
N LEU A 216 -19.69 28.56 -13.17
CA LEU A 216 -18.82 28.63 -12.01
C LEU A 216 -18.10 27.29 -11.85
N ILE A 217 -16.91 27.20 -12.43
CA ILE A 217 -16.14 25.96 -12.49
C ILE A 217 -14.94 25.96 -11.54
N SER A 218 -14.50 24.79 -11.16
CA SER A 218 -13.28 24.62 -10.36
C SER A 218 -12.02 24.73 -11.21
N TYR A 219 -10.90 24.93 -10.53
CA TYR A 219 -9.56 24.70 -11.03
C TYR A 219 -8.99 23.47 -10.34
N SER A 220 -8.88 22.36 -11.07
CA SER A 220 -8.57 21.02 -10.53
C SER A 220 -7.09 20.74 -10.35
N PHE A 221 -6.23 21.75 -10.35
CA PHE A 221 -4.80 21.58 -10.17
C PHE A 221 -4.29 22.27 -8.90
N ALA A 222 -3.33 21.68 -8.23
CA ALA A 222 -2.62 22.35 -7.14
C ALA A 222 -1.82 23.55 -7.70
N GLY A 223 -1.85 24.68 -6.98
CA GLY A 223 -1.14 25.89 -7.35
C GLY A 223 -1.93 26.79 -8.30
N SER A 224 -1.23 27.55 -9.14
CA SER A 224 -1.84 28.50 -10.08
C SER A 224 -1.17 28.41 -11.46
N ALA A 225 -1.97 28.59 -12.51
CA ALA A 225 -1.47 28.68 -13.88
C ALA A 225 -2.18 29.81 -14.64
N ALA A 226 -1.59 30.23 -15.76
CA ALA A 226 -2.25 31.18 -16.66
C ALA A 226 -3.46 30.51 -17.32
N ILE A 227 -4.55 31.25 -17.43
CA ILE A 227 -5.81 30.72 -17.96
C ILE A 227 -5.66 30.14 -19.38
N GLU A 228 -4.78 30.73 -20.18
CA GLU A 228 -4.49 30.26 -21.55
C GLU A 228 -3.79 28.88 -21.57
N ALA A 229 -3.18 28.49 -20.44
CA ALA A 229 -2.52 27.18 -20.31
C ALA A 229 -3.48 26.10 -19.80
N THR A 230 -4.60 26.49 -19.22
CA THR A 230 -5.53 25.57 -18.53
C THR A 230 -6.86 25.38 -19.26
N ILE A 231 -7.28 26.34 -20.09
CA ILE A 231 -8.49 26.23 -20.88
C ILE A 231 -8.08 26.04 -22.35
N PRO A 232 -8.38 24.86 -22.97
CA PRO A 232 -8.11 24.66 -24.39
C PRO A 232 -8.78 25.69 -25.26
N GLU A 233 -8.08 26.21 -26.26
CA GLU A 233 -8.72 27.03 -27.31
C GLU A 233 -9.71 26.16 -28.10
N SER A 234 -10.95 26.61 -28.24
CA SER A 234 -12.04 25.93 -28.95
C SER A 234 -11.91 26.07 -30.47
#